data_9d75670db07d7c60a4cb43b19b8c28b0
#
_entry.id   9d75670db07d7c60a4cb43b19b8c28b0
#
_cell.length_a   1.000
_cell.length_b   1.000
_cell.length_c   1.000
_cell.angle_alpha   90.00
_cell.angle_beta   90.00
_cell.angle_gamma   90.00
#
_symmetry.space_group_name_H-M   'P 1'
#
loop_
_entity.id
_entity.type
_entity.pdbx_description
1 polymer ?
#
loop_
_entity_poly.entity_id
_entity_poly.type
_entity_poly.pdbx_seq_one_letter_code
_entity_poly.pdbx_strand_id
1 'polypeptide(L)'
;MPRLSADTIKQGLLHPDVDARFAALHYFAEAHSPDPSVMPVVIDALDRYGRTSAFRFLYPITLLTQSEATVRWAVEELTGRSGRPAMGRDYLGMIARLLCHADPRLVRPHQPDLQTAPAFGPEDRTRLARRVRNLSRDGDALWRELEAVCEEGKDKHYIGDIRWVEGLDLVEELARQGERHAGRAMELLATEIENYEGHPLAWLEPLAVRLAGELRHEPAVPLIVKKLHEDAEVLSEQCQYALVKIGTDAAVRAVSDAYPAADWHFRLYATGVLGRVHGDLAVRAGTELLESEPDPDLQVWLAESLVEQLSTEGNDAAYRMVRDDPDLLELRDQLVAGCALTGQEYPELEEWKKERAEDNRPKPFMFSGPTALPTVPPVNRVPALRTVLPPAPVHRAGQKVGRNDPCPCGSGKKFKKCCMSKADGGGA
;
A
#
# COMPACT_ATOMS: atom_id res chain seq x y z
N MET A 1 19.52 -16.68 -11.13
CA MET A 1 19.98 -17.11 -9.78
C MET A 1 18.80 -17.14 -8.85
N PRO A 2 18.81 -17.95 -7.81
CA PRO A 2 17.64 -18.04 -6.95
C PRO A 2 17.36 -16.70 -6.24
N ARG A 3 16.09 -16.38 -6.05
CA ARG A 3 15.63 -15.27 -5.23
C ARG A 3 16.19 -15.40 -3.81
N LEU A 4 16.40 -14.29 -3.11
CA LEU A 4 16.84 -14.31 -1.72
C LEU A 4 15.86 -15.10 -0.83
N SER A 5 16.39 -15.86 0.12
CA SER A 5 15.54 -16.50 1.12
C SER A 5 14.95 -15.46 2.08
N ALA A 6 13.75 -15.72 2.63
CA ALA A 6 13.14 -14.86 3.63
C ALA A 6 14.06 -14.59 4.83
N ASP A 7 14.86 -15.58 5.25
CA ASP A 7 15.82 -15.40 6.33
C ASP A 7 16.98 -14.46 5.95
N THR A 8 17.46 -14.54 4.71
CA THR A 8 18.49 -13.61 4.21
C THR A 8 17.93 -12.18 4.16
N ILE A 9 16.71 -12.00 3.66
CA ILE A 9 16.05 -10.69 3.60
C ILE A 9 15.82 -10.15 5.02
N LYS A 10 15.44 -11.02 5.98
CA LYS A 10 15.30 -10.65 7.38
C LYS A 10 16.59 -10.12 7.98
N GLN A 11 17.75 -10.70 7.63
CA GLN A 11 19.06 -10.14 8.01
C GLN A 11 19.33 -8.79 7.36
N GLY A 12 18.76 -8.51 6.20
CA GLY A 12 18.79 -7.20 5.56
C GLY A 12 18.21 -6.06 6.40
N LEU A 13 17.30 -6.36 7.36
CA LEU A 13 16.82 -5.38 8.35
C LEU A 13 17.92 -4.81 9.23
N LEU A 14 19.06 -5.48 9.33
CA LEU A 14 20.24 -5.04 10.08
C LEU A 14 21.36 -4.50 9.17
N HIS A 15 21.10 -4.28 7.89
CA HIS A 15 22.06 -3.76 6.94
C HIS A 15 22.53 -2.35 7.32
N PRO A 16 23.83 -1.98 7.14
CA PRO A 16 24.33 -0.64 7.46
C PRO A 16 23.66 0.47 6.65
N ASP A 17 23.30 0.19 5.39
CA ASP A 17 22.56 1.11 4.54
C ASP A 17 21.06 1.16 4.95
N VAL A 18 20.55 2.39 5.15
CA VAL A 18 19.16 2.61 5.60
C VAL A 18 18.14 2.22 4.54
N ASP A 19 18.45 2.41 3.27
CA ASP A 19 17.52 2.14 2.18
C ASP A 19 17.40 0.63 1.94
N ALA A 20 18.51 -0.12 2.11
CA ALA A 20 18.49 -1.57 2.12
C ALA A 20 17.64 -2.13 3.29
N ARG A 21 17.78 -1.55 4.50
CA ARG A 21 16.91 -1.93 5.64
C ARG A 21 15.45 -1.66 5.33
N PHE A 22 15.16 -0.53 4.68
CA PHE A 22 13.80 -0.15 4.31
C PHE A 22 13.21 -1.10 3.27
N ALA A 23 13.97 -1.45 2.22
CA ALA A 23 13.55 -2.43 1.22
C ALA A 23 13.25 -3.80 1.86
N ALA A 24 14.12 -4.27 2.77
CA ALA A 24 13.90 -5.51 3.51
C ALA A 24 12.62 -5.46 4.38
N LEU A 25 12.34 -4.31 5.02
CA LEU A 25 11.13 -4.12 5.81
C LEU A 25 9.87 -4.13 4.93
N HIS A 26 9.89 -3.40 3.82
CA HIS A 26 8.79 -3.34 2.86
C HIS A 26 8.45 -4.72 2.30
N TYR A 27 9.45 -5.53 1.97
CA TYR A 27 9.25 -6.91 1.51
C TYR A 27 8.33 -7.70 2.44
N PHE A 28 8.48 -7.61 3.75
CA PHE A 28 7.62 -8.32 4.70
C PHE A 28 6.30 -7.59 4.97
N ALA A 29 6.34 -6.28 5.09
CA ALA A 29 5.20 -5.47 5.47
C ALA A 29 4.13 -5.44 4.37
N GLU A 30 4.52 -5.11 3.13
CA GLU A 30 3.60 -4.99 2.01
C GLU A 30 3.04 -6.34 1.54
N ALA A 31 3.77 -7.44 1.75
CA ALA A 31 3.26 -8.79 1.53
C ALA A 31 2.35 -9.30 2.66
N HIS A 32 2.09 -8.48 3.67
CA HIS A 32 1.33 -8.88 4.88
C HIS A 32 1.84 -10.19 5.49
N SER A 33 3.16 -10.29 5.66
CA SER A 33 3.82 -11.50 6.14
C SER A 33 3.24 -11.96 7.49
N PRO A 34 2.86 -13.24 7.63
CA PRO A 34 2.38 -13.77 8.89
C PRO A 34 3.53 -14.08 9.89
N ASP A 35 4.80 -13.87 9.49
CA ASP A 35 5.97 -14.21 10.31
C ASP A 35 6.16 -13.23 11.49
N PRO A 36 5.88 -13.65 12.75
CA PRO A 36 6.03 -12.78 13.91
C PRO A 36 7.50 -12.54 14.28
N SER A 37 8.46 -13.23 13.67
CA SER A 37 9.89 -13.08 13.94
C SER A 37 10.53 -11.90 13.22
N VAL A 38 9.81 -11.22 12.33
CA VAL A 38 10.29 -10.03 11.63
C VAL A 38 10.39 -8.83 12.59
N MET A 39 9.33 -8.57 13.36
CA MET A 39 9.28 -7.41 14.25
C MET A 39 10.40 -7.38 15.33
N PRO A 40 10.80 -8.48 15.96
CA PRO A 40 11.99 -8.50 16.84
C PRO A 40 13.25 -7.98 16.16
N VAL A 41 13.52 -8.34 14.89
CA VAL A 41 14.70 -7.85 14.16
C VAL A 41 14.56 -6.35 13.83
N VAL A 42 13.35 -5.87 13.60
CA VAL A 42 13.09 -4.41 13.48
C VAL A 42 13.42 -3.69 14.78
N ILE A 43 13.06 -4.25 15.93
CA ILE A 43 13.40 -3.69 17.26
C ILE A 43 14.93 -3.64 17.44
N ASP A 44 15.64 -4.69 17.06
CA ASP A 44 17.11 -4.73 17.09
C ASP A 44 17.72 -3.65 16.18
N ALA A 45 17.14 -3.42 15.00
CA ALA A 45 17.56 -2.35 14.09
C ALA A 45 17.33 -0.95 14.69
N LEU A 46 16.20 -0.74 15.36
CA LEU A 46 15.89 0.51 16.07
C LEU A 46 16.88 0.75 17.24
N ASP A 47 17.26 -0.29 17.97
CA ASP A 47 18.25 -0.20 19.04
C ASP A 47 19.66 0.06 18.52
N ARG A 48 20.02 -0.54 17.39
CA ARG A 48 21.35 -0.43 16.77
C ARG A 48 21.58 0.91 16.06
N TYR A 49 20.58 1.39 15.29
CA TYR A 49 20.74 2.55 14.41
C TYR A 49 20.04 3.82 14.93
N GLY A 50 19.34 3.70 16.05
CA GLY A 50 18.61 4.79 16.70
C GLY A 50 17.18 4.96 16.18
N ARG A 51 16.37 5.58 17.05
CA ARG A 51 14.91 5.77 16.81
C ARG A 51 14.58 7.09 16.13
N THR A 52 15.43 8.10 16.26
CA THR A 52 15.21 9.45 15.76
C THR A 52 15.26 9.56 14.23
N SER A 53 16.09 8.74 13.59
CA SER A 53 16.19 8.64 12.13
C SER A 53 15.22 7.62 11.52
N ALA A 54 14.46 6.95 12.37
CA ALA A 54 13.68 5.77 12.00
C ALA A 54 12.27 6.08 11.50
N PHE A 55 11.87 7.35 11.32
CA PHE A 55 10.49 7.71 10.97
C PHE A 55 9.98 6.97 9.70
N ARG A 56 10.79 6.89 8.67
CA ARG A 56 10.48 6.12 7.46
C ARG A 56 10.35 4.63 7.74
N PHE A 57 11.23 4.10 8.60
CA PHE A 57 11.29 2.70 8.97
C PHE A 57 10.08 2.25 9.81
N LEU A 58 9.43 3.19 10.52
CA LEU A 58 8.35 2.87 11.46
C LEU A 58 6.97 2.72 10.81
N TYR A 59 6.72 3.39 9.68
CA TYR A 59 5.40 3.35 9.05
C TYR A 59 4.96 1.93 8.67
N PRO A 60 5.80 1.11 8.01
CA PRO A 60 5.42 -0.25 7.60
C PRO A 60 5.25 -1.23 8.76
N ILE A 61 5.79 -0.94 9.96
CA ILE A 61 5.69 -1.88 11.10
C ILE A 61 4.25 -2.17 11.53
N THR A 62 3.32 -1.27 11.23
CA THR A 62 1.89 -1.48 11.53
C THR A 62 1.27 -2.62 10.71
N LEU A 63 1.91 -3.01 9.61
CA LEU A 63 1.49 -4.11 8.73
C LEU A 63 2.10 -5.46 9.14
N LEU A 64 3.10 -5.44 10.04
CA LEU A 64 3.77 -6.65 10.51
C LEU A 64 2.96 -7.38 11.58
N THR A 65 3.05 -8.70 11.54
CA THR A 65 2.47 -9.56 12.59
C THR A 65 3.17 -9.32 13.93
N GLN A 66 2.40 -9.00 14.97
CA GLN A 66 2.87 -8.77 16.31
C GLN A 66 2.77 -10.03 17.18
N SER A 67 3.69 -10.17 18.14
CA SER A 67 3.69 -11.18 19.20
C SER A 67 3.43 -10.54 20.57
N GLU A 68 3.19 -11.35 21.60
CA GLU A 68 3.10 -10.84 22.98
C GLU A 68 4.33 -10.01 23.39
N ALA A 69 5.52 -10.46 22.98
CA ALA A 69 6.77 -9.78 23.30
C ALA A 69 6.87 -8.40 22.63
N THR A 70 6.46 -8.30 21.34
CA THR A 70 6.53 -7.05 20.60
C THR A 70 5.41 -6.08 21.01
N VAL A 71 4.23 -6.58 21.38
CA VAL A 71 3.18 -5.76 22.01
C VAL A 71 3.65 -5.22 23.36
N ARG A 72 4.27 -6.04 24.20
CA ARG A 72 4.83 -5.58 25.49
C ARG A 72 5.87 -4.50 25.28
N TRP A 73 6.81 -4.70 24.35
CA TRP A 73 7.80 -3.69 23.98
C TRP A 73 7.14 -2.36 23.58
N ALA A 74 6.11 -2.39 22.73
CA ALA A 74 5.40 -1.19 22.30
C ALA A 74 4.69 -0.48 23.47
N VAL A 75 4.10 -1.21 24.39
CA VAL A 75 3.50 -0.66 25.63
C VAL A 75 4.55 -0.01 26.51
N GLU A 76 5.71 -0.63 26.69
CA GLU A 76 6.83 -0.07 27.45
C GLU A 76 7.37 1.23 26.84
N GLU A 77 7.47 1.32 25.50
CA GLU A 77 7.82 2.55 24.79
C GLU A 77 6.81 3.68 25.08
N LEU A 78 5.50 3.40 24.97
CA LEU A 78 4.44 4.40 25.18
C LEU A 78 4.32 4.85 26.65
N THR A 79 4.59 3.98 27.58
CA THR A 79 4.46 4.28 29.02
C THR A 79 5.75 4.84 29.65
N GLY A 80 6.85 4.93 28.86
CA GLY A 80 8.16 5.35 29.34
C GLY A 80 8.84 4.34 30.28
N ARG A 81 8.33 3.11 30.37
CA ARG A 81 8.90 2.04 31.21
C ARG A 81 10.06 1.29 30.56
N SER A 82 10.35 1.59 29.30
CA SER A 82 11.46 0.98 28.56
C SER A 82 12.87 1.32 29.13
N GLY A 83 12.95 2.32 30.01
CA GLY A 83 14.24 2.85 30.53
C GLY A 83 15.04 3.62 29.46
N ARG A 84 14.49 3.85 28.30
CA ARG A 84 15.12 4.52 27.16
C ARG A 84 14.83 6.04 27.19
N PRO A 85 15.64 6.88 26.49
CA PRO A 85 15.37 8.31 26.38
C PRO A 85 13.96 8.57 25.82
N ALA A 86 13.33 9.64 26.32
CA ALA A 86 12.00 10.06 25.82
C ALA A 86 12.06 10.35 24.33
N MET A 87 11.09 9.82 23.58
CA MET A 87 10.99 9.95 22.14
C MET A 87 9.98 11.04 21.74
N GLY A 88 10.15 11.58 20.51
CA GLY A 88 9.26 12.58 19.96
C GLY A 88 7.83 12.04 19.71
N ARG A 89 6.88 12.97 19.55
CA ARG A 89 5.45 12.63 19.35
C ARG A 89 5.21 11.75 18.14
N ASP A 90 5.95 11.97 17.05
CA ASP A 90 5.76 11.23 15.80
C ASP A 90 6.13 9.75 15.97
N TYR A 91 7.25 9.47 16.65
CA TYR A 91 7.65 8.10 16.98
C TYR A 91 6.59 7.42 17.85
N LEU A 92 6.20 8.06 18.95
CA LEU A 92 5.21 7.50 19.88
C LEU A 92 3.84 7.33 19.21
N GLY A 93 3.45 8.24 18.30
CA GLY A 93 2.25 8.10 17.49
C GLY A 93 2.27 6.87 16.57
N MET A 94 3.43 6.52 16.00
CA MET A 94 3.57 5.30 15.21
C MET A 94 3.48 4.03 16.08
N ILE A 95 4.05 4.05 17.27
CA ILE A 95 3.93 2.94 18.22
C ILE A 95 2.48 2.78 18.72
N ALA A 96 1.77 3.88 18.96
CA ALA A 96 0.34 3.82 19.29
C ALA A 96 -0.48 3.20 18.15
N ARG A 97 -0.20 3.61 16.91
CA ARG A 97 -0.84 3.05 15.72
C ARG A 97 -0.55 1.55 15.56
N LEU A 98 0.70 1.09 15.80
CA LEU A 98 1.03 -0.34 15.80
C LEU A 98 0.12 -1.11 16.76
N LEU A 99 -0.09 -0.63 18.00
CA LEU A 99 -0.98 -1.29 18.97
C LEU A 99 -2.44 -1.26 18.54
N CYS A 100 -2.88 -0.20 17.84
CA CYS A 100 -4.23 -0.15 17.27
C CYS A 100 -4.45 -1.13 16.12
N HIS A 101 -3.38 -1.60 15.44
CA HIS A 101 -3.45 -2.60 14.37
C HIS A 101 -3.13 -4.02 14.86
N ALA A 102 -2.43 -4.17 15.96
CA ALA A 102 -2.12 -5.48 16.55
C ALA A 102 -3.40 -6.27 16.92
N ASP A 103 -3.28 -7.58 17.04
CA ASP A 103 -4.38 -8.42 17.50
C ASP A 103 -4.90 -7.93 18.88
N PRO A 104 -6.17 -7.52 19.00
CA PRO A 104 -6.71 -6.98 20.24
C PRO A 104 -6.66 -7.97 21.42
N ARG A 105 -6.52 -9.29 21.16
CA ARG A 105 -6.32 -10.29 22.22
C ARG A 105 -4.98 -10.10 22.92
N LEU A 106 -3.94 -9.71 22.16
CA LEU A 106 -2.60 -9.43 22.70
C LEU A 106 -2.53 -8.09 23.41
N VAL A 107 -3.31 -7.09 22.95
CA VAL A 107 -3.29 -5.73 23.52
C VAL A 107 -4.21 -5.59 24.75
N ARG A 108 -5.30 -6.36 24.82
CA ARG A 108 -6.30 -6.30 25.91
C ARG A 108 -5.72 -6.34 27.33
N PRO A 109 -4.71 -7.20 27.64
CA PRO A 109 -4.11 -7.23 28.99
C PRO A 109 -3.44 -5.93 29.40
N HIS A 110 -2.99 -5.12 28.43
CA HIS A 110 -2.29 -3.86 28.61
C HIS A 110 -3.19 -2.63 28.59
N GLN A 111 -4.50 -2.81 28.40
CA GLN A 111 -5.47 -1.71 28.30
C GLN A 111 -5.41 -0.75 29.51
N PRO A 112 -5.27 -1.20 30.79
CA PRO A 112 -5.12 -0.28 31.92
C PRO A 112 -3.93 0.64 31.82
N ASP A 113 -2.80 0.14 31.36
CA ASP A 113 -1.56 0.93 31.18
C ASP A 113 -1.73 1.96 30.06
N LEU A 114 -2.35 1.57 28.94
CA LEU A 114 -2.60 2.44 27.79
C LEU A 114 -3.61 3.56 28.09
N GLN A 115 -4.53 3.35 29.04
CA GLN A 115 -5.47 4.42 29.48
C GLN A 115 -4.72 5.61 30.09
N THR A 116 -3.58 5.39 30.71
CA THR A 116 -2.78 6.42 31.39
C THR A 116 -1.59 6.92 30.55
N ALA A 117 -1.26 6.26 29.44
CA ALA A 117 -0.16 6.66 28.56
C ALA A 117 -0.50 7.94 27.80
N PRO A 118 0.27 9.05 27.96
CA PRO A 118 -0.07 10.34 27.31
C PRO A 118 -0.02 10.27 25.77
N ALA A 119 0.85 9.44 25.22
CA ALA A 119 1.03 9.27 23.78
C ALA A 119 -0.04 8.37 23.14
N PHE A 120 -0.82 7.63 23.93
CA PHE A 120 -1.96 6.85 23.45
C PHE A 120 -3.21 7.74 23.51
N GLY A 121 -3.60 8.32 22.38
CA GLY A 121 -4.60 9.37 22.29
C GLY A 121 -6.03 8.94 22.59
N PRO A 122 -6.99 9.86 22.69
CA PRO A 122 -8.41 9.51 22.91
C PRO A 122 -8.99 8.65 21.79
N GLU A 123 -8.60 8.89 20.54
CA GLU A 123 -9.04 8.14 19.37
C GLU A 123 -8.50 6.71 19.41
N ASP A 124 -7.21 6.53 19.74
CA ASP A 124 -6.57 5.22 19.91
C ASP A 124 -7.26 4.41 21.00
N ARG A 125 -7.58 5.06 22.15
CA ARG A 125 -8.32 4.43 23.26
C ARG A 125 -9.71 3.98 22.83
N THR A 126 -10.42 4.84 22.10
CA THR A 126 -11.76 4.54 21.58
C THR A 126 -11.72 3.37 20.61
N ARG A 127 -10.78 3.37 19.66
CA ARG A 127 -10.60 2.28 18.70
C ARG A 127 -10.26 0.97 19.41
N LEU A 128 -9.28 0.98 20.32
CA LEU A 128 -8.90 -0.21 21.09
C LEU A 128 -10.07 -0.76 21.88
N ALA A 129 -10.82 0.10 22.58
CA ALA A 129 -11.99 -0.31 23.34
C ALA A 129 -13.07 -0.97 22.47
N ARG A 130 -13.31 -0.44 21.26
CA ARG A 130 -14.21 -1.02 20.26
C ARG A 130 -13.72 -2.40 19.81
N ARG A 131 -12.45 -2.53 19.41
CA ARG A 131 -11.86 -3.80 18.97
C ARG A 131 -11.90 -4.87 20.08
N VAL A 132 -11.59 -4.49 21.32
CA VAL A 132 -11.68 -5.40 22.49
C VAL A 132 -13.11 -5.84 22.76
N ARG A 133 -14.10 -4.93 22.62
CA ARG A 133 -15.53 -5.27 22.75
C ARG A 133 -15.96 -6.26 21.67
N ASN A 134 -15.46 -6.13 20.44
CA ASN A 134 -15.80 -7.03 19.35
C ASN A 134 -15.37 -8.47 19.60
N LEU A 135 -14.31 -8.72 20.39
CA LEU A 135 -13.85 -10.08 20.76
C LEU A 135 -14.94 -10.95 21.41
N SER A 136 -15.94 -10.35 22.05
CA SER A 136 -17.02 -11.08 22.74
C SER A 136 -18.31 -11.21 21.92
N ARG A 137 -18.34 -10.68 20.68
CA ARG A 137 -19.51 -10.69 19.81
C ARG A 137 -19.53 -11.93 18.94
N ASP A 138 -20.72 -12.47 18.70
CA ASP A 138 -20.92 -13.52 17.71
C ASP A 138 -20.83 -12.97 16.26
N GLY A 139 -20.61 -13.87 15.30
CA GLY A 139 -20.47 -13.50 13.90
C GLY A 139 -21.70 -12.81 13.31
N ASP A 140 -22.91 -13.21 13.70
CA ASP A 140 -24.15 -12.59 13.21
C ASP A 140 -24.30 -11.15 13.72
N ALA A 141 -23.89 -10.89 14.96
CA ALA A 141 -23.88 -9.53 15.49
C ALA A 141 -22.84 -8.65 14.80
N LEU A 142 -21.69 -9.20 14.44
CA LEU A 142 -20.66 -8.48 13.68
C LEU A 142 -21.14 -8.16 12.25
N TRP A 143 -21.75 -9.11 11.57
CA TRP A 143 -22.32 -8.91 10.23
C TRP A 143 -23.42 -7.86 10.21
N ARG A 144 -24.37 -7.91 11.18
CA ARG A 144 -25.42 -6.88 11.29
C ARG A 144 -24.85 -5.48 11.46
N GLU A 145 -23.81 -5.35 12.27
CA GLU A 145 -23.13 -4.04 12.45
C GLU A 145 -22.41 -3.60 11.17
N LEU A 146 -21.74 -4.52 10.47
CA LEU A 146 -21.06 -4.24 9.21
C LEU A 146 -22.06 -3.74 8.15
N GLU A 147 -23.20 -4.41 8.01
CA GLU A 147 -24.28 -4.01 7.12
C GLU A 147 -24.88 -2.65 7.52
N ALA A 148 -25.02 -2.39 8.82
CA ALA A 148 -25.50 -1.10 9.31
C ALA A 148 -24.54 0.04 8.98
N VAL A 149 -23.21 -0.19 9.10
CA VAL A 149 -22.20 0.79 8.68
C VAL A 149 -22.33 1.11 7.18
N CYS A 150 -22.54 0.10 6.35
CA CYS A 150 -22.69 0.28 4.89
C CYS A 150 -24.03 0.93 4.53
N GLU A 151 -25.12 0.59 5.22
CA GLU A 151 -26.43 1.20 5.00
C GLU A 151 -26.42 2.69 5.36
N GLU A 152 -25.77 3.08 6.47
CA GLU A 152 -25.61 4.48 6.85
C GLU A 152 -24.74 5.25 5.84
N GLY A 153 -23.80 4.57 5.19
CA GLY A 153 -22.87 5.12 4.21
C GLY A 153 -23.37 5.15 2.77
N LYS A 154 -24.49 4.51 2.44
CA LYS A 154 -24.89 4.24 1.05
C LYS A 154 -25.01 5.46 0.13
N ASP A 155 -25.38 6.62 0.69
CA ASP A 155 -25.50 7.89 -0.03
C ASP A 155 -24.22 8.75 0.08
N LYS A 156 -23.11 8.20 0.57
CA LYS A 156 -21.82 8.89 0.70
C LYS A 156 -20.89 8.47 -0.42
N HIS A 157 -20.08 9.44 -0.88
CA HIS A 157 -19.17 9.24 -2.01
C HIS A 157 -17.70 9.16 -1.59
N TYR A 158 -17.38 9.55 -0.35
CA TYR A 158 -15.99 9.57 0.13
C TYR A 158 -15.83 8.66 1.34
N ILE A 159 -14.74 7.93 1.37
CA ILE A 159 -14.37 7.00 2.45
C ILE A 159 -14.29 7.70 3.82
N GLY A 160 -13.93 8.99 3.84
CA GLY A 160 -13.87 9.82 5.05
C GLY A 160 -15.23 10.17 5.65
N ASP A 161 -16.32 10.02 4.89
CA ASP A 161 -17.69 10.35 5.32
C ASP A 161 -18.43 9.15 5.93
N ILE A 162 -17.80 7.97 5.93
CA ILE A 162 -18.35 6.73 6.47
C ILE A 162 -17.48 6.20 7.62
N ARG A 163 -18.03 5.31 8.41
CA ARG A 163 -17.33 4.63 9.51
C ARG A 163 -16.41 3.50 8.99
N TRP A 164 -15.57 3.80 7.97
CA TRP A 164 -14.76 2.82 7.26
C TRP A 164 -13.82 2.02 8.17
N VAL A 165 -13.09 2.72 9.07
CA VAL A 165 -12.18 2.08 10.02
C VAL A 165 -12.91 1.11 10.96
N GLU A 166 -14.17 1.41 11.28
CA GLU A 166 -15.02 0.54 12.08
C GLU A 166 -15.43 -0.70 11.29
N GLY A 167 -15.77 -0.51 9.99
CA GLY A 167 -16.00 -1.63 9.07
C GLY A 167 -14.78 -2.56 8.97
N LEU A 168 -13.57 -2.01 8.84
CA LEU A 168 -12.33 -2.80 8.83
C LEU A 168 -12.11 -3.55 10.14
N ASP A 169 -12.34 -2.91 11.31
CA ASP A 169 -12.22 -3.58 12.61
C ASP A 169 -13.22 -4.75 12.76
N LEU A 170 -14.43 -4.64 12.17
CA LEU A 170 -15.43 -5.72 12.13
C LEU A 170 -15.02 -6.86 11.22
N VAL A 171 -14.50 -6.54 10.02
CA VAL A 171 -13.96 -7.51 9.07
C VAL A 171 -12.81 -8.31 9.68
N GLU A 172 -11.87 -7.66 10.36
CA GLU A 172 -10.77 -8.34 11.04
C GLU A 172 -11.28 -9.29 12.14
N GLU A 173 -12.34 -8.92 12.87
CA GLU A 173 -12.91 -9.80 13.89
C GLU A 173 -13.66 -10.99 13.27
N LEU A 174 -14.41 -10.77 12.17
CA LEU A 174 -15.03 -11.86 11.41
C LEU A 174 -13.97 -12.85 10.91
N ALA A 175 -12.86 -12.33 10.34
CA ALA A 175 -11.75 -13.18 9.89
C ALA A 175 -11.13 -13.99 11.04
N ARG A 176 -10.98 -13.39 12.22
CA ARG A 176 -10.48 -14.07 13.42
C ARG A 176 -11.39 -15.23 13.87
N GLN A 177 -12.68 -15.12 13.60
CA GLN A 177 -13.64 -16.20 13.87
C GLN A 177 -13.59 -17.34 12.84
N GLY A 178 -12.84 -17.16 11.75
CA GLY A 178 -12.42 -18.22 10.81
C GLY A 178 -13.32 -18.38 9.59
N GLU A 179 -13.03 -19.44 8.84
CA GLU A 179 -13.56 -19.77 7.51
C GLU A 179 -15.10 -19.85 7.41
N ARG A 180 -15.81 -19.97 8.52
CA ARG A 180 -17.30 -20.01 8.52
C ARG A 180 -17.93 -18.77 7.89
N HIS A 181 -17.18 -17.67 7.77
CA HIS A 181 -17.64 -16.43 7.17
C HIS A 181 -17.30 -16.29 5.68
N ALA A 182 -16.47 -17.21 5.13
CA ALA A 182 -16.09 -17.20 3.74
C ALA A 182 -17.28 -17.33 2.78
N GLY A 183 -18.24 -18.23 3.09
CA GLY A 183 -19.43 -18.44 2.25
C GLY A 183 -20.23 -17.15 2.02
N ARG A 184 -20.49 -16.38 3.08
CA ARG A 184 -21.21 -15.11 2.98
C ARG A 184 -20.42 -14.04 2.21
N ALA A 185 -19.10 -13.99 2.41
CA ALA A 185 -18.24 -13.11 1.62
C ALA A 185 -18.30 -13.46 0.12
N MET A 186 -18.23 -14.77 -0.20
CA MET A 186 -18.33 -15.24 -1.59
C MET A 186 -19.68 -14.93 -2.23
N GLU A 187 -20.79 -15.07 -1.48
CA GLU A 187 -22.13 -14.69 -1.96
C GLU A 187 -22.21 -13.19 -2.29
N LEU A 188 -21.64 -12.33 -1.45
CA LEU A 188 -21.58 -10.88 -1.69
C LEU A 188 -20.74 -10.56 -2.93
N LEU A 189 -19.58 -11.18 -3.10
CA LEU A 189 -18.70 -10.99 -4.26
C LEU A 189 -19.33 -11.50 -5.57
N ALA A 190 -20.18 -12.51 -5.49
CA ALA A 190 -20.90 -13.04 -6.66
C ALA A 190 -22.16 -12.23 -7.02
N THR A 191 -22.59 -11.32 -6.13
CA THR A 191 -23.77 -10.48 -6.35
C THR A 191 -23.42 -9.37 -7.33
N GLU A 192 -24.26 -9.21 -8.38
CA GLU A 192 -24.18 -8.13 -9.35
C GLU A 192 -25.42 -7.25 -9.24
N ILE A 193 -25.24 -5.95 -9.24
CA ILE A 193 -26.35 -4.98 -9.28
C ILE A 193 -26.11 -3.99 -10.42
N GLU A 194 -27.20 -3.52 -11.01
CA GLU A 194 -27.12 -2.59 -12.14
C GLU A 194 -26.63 -1.19 -11.75
N ASN A 195 -26.86 -0.79 -10.50
CA ASN A 195 -26.46 0.53 -10.00
C ASN A 195 -26.06 0.46 -8.54
N TYR A 196 -24.85 0.86 -8.26
CA TYR A 196 -24.29 0.96 -6.90
C TYR A 196 -24.64 2.28 -6.18
N GLU A 197 -25.08 3.30 -6.90
CA GLU A 197 -25.43 4.61 -6.32
C GLU A 197 -26.60 4.48 -5.34
N GLY A 198 -26.42 4.93 -4.11
CA GLY A 198 -27.43 4.81 -3.06
C GLY A 198 -27.67 3.38 -2.56
N HIS A 199 -26.80 2.42 -2.94
CA HIS A 199 -26.93 1.03 -2.53
C HIS A 199 -25.82 0.65 -1.51
N PRO A 200 -26.14 -0.05 -0.41
CA PRO A 200 -25.15 -0.39 0.63
C PRO A 200 -24.02 -1.30 0.13
N LEU A 201 -24.23 -2.06 -0.98
CA LEU A 201 -23.18 -2.88 -1.60
C LEU A 201 -21.99 -2.05 -2.11
N ALA A 202 -22.17 -0.76 -2.41
CA ALA A 202 -21.05 0.12 -2.78
C ALA A 202 -19.92 0.12 -1.72
N TRP A 203 -20.29 -0.06 -0.45
CA TRP A 203 -19.34 -0.14 0.66
C TRP A 203 -19.16 -1.54 1.22
N LEU A 204 -20.18 -2.39 1.13
CA LEU A 204 -20.13 -3.74 1.67
C LEU A 204 -19.28 -4.67 0.81
N GLU A 205 -19.27 -4.48 -0.50
CA GLU A 205 -18.50 -5.31 -1.43
C GLU A 205 -16.97 -5.16 -1.23
N PRO A 206 -16.40 -3.93 -1.16
CA PRO A 206 -14.99 -3.77 -0.81
C PRO A 206 -14.62 -4.39 0.56
N LEU A 207 -15.52 -4.34 1.54
CA LEU A 207 -15.32 -4.97 2.85
C LEU A 207 -15.43 -6.49 2.79
N ALA A 208 -16.26 -7.05 1.91
CA ALA A 208 -16.32 -8.50 1.63
C ALA A 208 -15.05 -9.00 0.92
N VAL A 209 -14.53 -8.23 -0.05
CA VAL A 209 -13.21 -8.47 -0.66
C VAL A 209 -12.12 -8.49 0.41
N ARG A 210 -12.12 -7.48 1.28
CA ARG A 210 -11.19 -7.40 2.41
C ARG A 210 -11.27 -8.64 3.30
N LEU A 211 -12.47 -9.10 3.64
CA LEU A 211 -12.68 -10.30 4.46
C LEU A 211 -12.11 -11.55 3.80
N ALA A 212 -12.32 -11.72 2.50
CA ALA A 212 -11.74 -12.84 1.75
C ALA A 212 -10.19 -12.82 1.81
N GLY A 213 -9.59 -11.63 1.73
CA GLY A 213 -8.15 -11.43 1.91
C GLY A 213 -7.68 -11.78 3.32
N GLU A 214 -8.36 -11.29 4.37
CA GLU A 214 -8.00 -11.57 5.77
C GLU A 214 -8.10 -13.06 6.12
N LEU A 215 -9.07 -13.76 5.53
CA LEU A 215 -9.22 -15.22 5.62
C LEU A 215 -8.19 -15.98 4.77
N ARG A 216 -7.45 -15.30 3.90
CA ARG A 216 -6.57 -15.92 2.88
C ARG A 216 -7.33 -16.99 2.07
N HIS A 217 -8.58 -16.69 1.74
CA HIS A 217 -9.50 -17.62 1.07
C HIS A 217 -9.22 -17.71 -0.43
N GLU A 218 -8.32 -18.63 -0.84
CA GLU A 218 -7.90 -18.79 -2.25
C GLU A 218 -9.07 -18.98 -3.23
N PRO A 219 -10.18 -19.70 -2.91
CA PRO A 219 -11.30 -19.82 -3.82
C PRO A 219 -11.97 -18.49 -4.23
N ALA A 220 -11.70 -17.39 -3.51
CA ALA A 220 -12.20 -16.06 -3.86
C ALA A 220 -11.41 -15.39 -5.00
N VAL A 221 -10.22 -15.87 -5.33
CA VAL A 221 -9.32 -15.25 -6.33
C VAL A 221 -10.03 -14.94 -7.66
N PRO A 222 -10.78 -15.86 -8.30
CA PRO A 222 -11.43 -15.55 -9.57
C PRO A 222 -12.47 -14.43 -9.49
N LEU A 223 -13.23 -14.35 -8.38
CA LEU A 223 -14.21 -13.28 -8.16
C LEU A 223 -13.53 -11.95 -7.89
N ILE A 224 -12.45 -11.94 -7.10
CA ILE A 224 -11.70 -10.73 -6.80
C ILE A 224 -11.06 -10.17 -8.07
N VAL A 225 -10.47 -11.01 -8.93
CA VAL A 225 -9.91 -10.59 -10.22
C VAL A 225 -11.01 -10.03 -11.14
N LYS A 226 -12.21 -10.65 -11.16
CA LYS A 226 -13.36 -10.09 -11.89
C LYS A 226 -13.73 -8.69 -11.39
N LYS A 227 -13.76 -8.48 -10.07
CA LYS A 227 -14.06 -7.18 -9.44
C LYS A 227 -12.96 -6.13 -9.70
N LEU A 228 -11.74 -6.53 -9.90
CA LEU A 228 -10.64 -5.62 -10.24
C LEU A 228 -10.81 -4.95 -11.61
N HIS A 229 -11.65 -5.49 -12.49
CA HIS A 229 -12.04 -4.85 -13.76
C HIS A 229 -13.06 -3.72 -13.61
N GLU A 230 -13.61 -3.53 -12.40
CA GLU A 230 -14.54 -2.43 -12.14
C GLU A 230 -13.75 -1.15 -11.82
N ASP A 231 -14.07 -0.04 -12.51
CA ASP A 231 -13.41 1.26 -12.30
C ASP A 231 -13.95 1.92 -11.01
N ALA A 232 -13.54 1.37 -9.86
CA ALA A 232 -13.92 1.82 -8.53
C ALA A 232 -12.73 1.78 -7.57
N GLU A 233 -12.11 2.93 -7.30
CA GLU A 233 -10.83 3.07 -6.59
C GLU A 233 -10.79 2.27 -5.28
N VAL A 234 -11.76 2.45 -4.38
CA VAL A 234 -11.80 1.73 -3.09
C VAL A 234 -11.91 0.21 -3.27
N LEU A 235 -12.71 -0.24 -4.24
CA LEU A 235 -12.86 -1.67 -4.53
C LEU A 235 -11.55 -2.24 -5.08
N SER A 236 -10.92 -1.55 -6.02
CA SER A 236 -9.66 -1.98 -6.63
C SER A 236 -8.51 -2.06 -5.62
N GLU A 237 -8.41 -1.08 -4.70
CA GLU A 237 -7.47 -1.14 -3.58
C GLU A 237 -7.71 -2.37 -2.69
N GLN A 238 -8.98 -2.68 -2.37
CA GLN A 238 -9.29 -3.87 -1.56
C GLN A 238 -9.06 -5.16 -2.34
N CYS A 239 -9.28 -5.19 -3.67
CA CYS A 239 -8.95 -6.33 -4.52
C CYS A 239 -7.44 -6.60 -4.52
N GLN A 240 -6.62 -5.58 -4.75
CA GLN A 240 -5.17 -5.71 -4.68
C GLN A 240 -4.73 -6.20 -3.29
N TYR A 241 -5.23 -5.56 -2.22
CA TYR A 241 -4.96 -5.98 -0.85
C TYR A 241 -5.28 -7.45 -0.63
N ALA A 242 -6.48 -7.89 -1.03
CA ALA A 242 -6.94 -9.25 -0.81
C ALA A 242 -6.09 -10.28 -1.58
N LEU A 243 -5.77 -10.00 -2.85
CA LEU A 243 -4.91 -10.87 -3.67
C LEU A 243 -3.51 -11.00 -3.07
N VAL A 244 -2.92 -9.89 -2.60
CA VAL A 244 -1.62 -9.91 -1.91
C VAL A 244 -1.71 -10.67 -0.59
N LYS A 245 -2.77 -10.47 0.19
CA LYS A 245 -2.97 -11.13 1.49
C LYS A 245 -3.19 -12.64 1.33
N ILE A 246 -3.93 -13.07 0.29
CA ILE A 246 -4.06 -14.48 -0.10
C ILE A 246 -2.69 -15.02 -0.46
N GLY A 247 -1.92 -14.32 -1.29
CA GLY A 247 -0.49 -14.53 -1.46
C GLY A 247 -0.11 -15.86 -2.11
N THR A 248 -0.95 -16.40 -3.00
CA THR A 248 -0.72 -17.71 -3.65
C THR A 248 -0.36 -17.57 -5.13
N ASP A 249 0.24 -18.61 -5.69
CA ASP A 249 0.46 -18.73 -7.13
C ASP A 249 -0.82 -18.60 -7.96
N ALA A 250 -1.98 -18.96 -7.39
CA ALA A 250 -3.27 -18.79 -8.05
C ALA A 250 -3.61 -17.30 -8.24
N ALA A 251 -3.31 -16.46 -7.26
CA ALA A 251 -3.48 -15.01 -7.39
C ALA A 251 -2.57 -14.43 -8.48
N VAL A 252 -1.29 -14.83 -8.52
CA VAL A 252 -0.34 -14.40 -9.55
C VAL A 252 -0.82 -14.80 -10.94
N ARG A 253 -1.19 -16.09 -11.15
CA ARG A 253 -1.70 -16.56 -12.45
C ARG A 253 -2.94 -15.80 -12.89
N ALA A 254 -3.90 -15.64 -11.99
CA ALA A 254 -5.18 -15.00 -12.33
C ALA A 254 -4.99 -13.55 -12.81
N VAL A 255 -4.09 -12.78 -12.18
CA VAL A 255 -3.82 -11.40 -12.62
C VAL A 255 -2.95 -11.36 -13.88
N SER A 256 -1.92 -12.23 -13.99
CA SER A 256 -1.03 -12.25 -15.16
C SER A 256 -1.75 -12.73 -16.42
N ASP A 257 -2.67 -13.70 -16.32
CA ASP A 257 -3.46 -14.21 -17.45
C ASP A 257 -4.47 -13.16 -17.95
N ALA A 258 -5.04 -12.37 -17.04
CA ALA A 258 -5.98 -11.29 -17.38
C ALA A 258 -5.31 -10.03 -17.93
N TYR A 259 -4.08 -9.74 -17.51
CA TYR A 259 -3.35 -8.50 -17.76
C TYR A 259 -3.31 -8.07 -19.24
N PRO A 260 -2.95 -8.93 -20.23
CA PRO A 260 -2.79 -8.50 -21.62
C PRO A 260 -4.05 -7.96 -22.28
N ALA A 261 -5.23 -8.42 -21.85
CA ALA A 261 -6.52 -8.01 -22.39
C ALA A 261 -7.22 -6.92 -21.54
N ALA A 262 -6.65 -6.58 -20.40
CA ALA A 262 -7.24 -5.66 -19.44
C ALA A 262 -6.98 -4.19 -19.80
N ASP A 263 -7.80 -3.31 -19.23
CA ASP A 263 -7.61 -1.87 -19.33
C ASP A 263 -6.43 -1.39 -18.47
N TRP A 264 -6.10 -0.11 -18.57
CA TRP A 264 -5.01 0.53 -17.84
C TRP A 264 -5.21 0.45 -16.31
N HIS A 265 -6.45 0.63 -15.84
CA HIS A 265 -6.79 0.58 -14.41
C HIS A 265 -6.48 -0.79 -13.79
N PHE A 266 -6.99 -1.86 -14.40
CA PHE A 266 -6.67 -3.23 -13.96
C PHE A 266 -5.16 -3.49 -13.94
N ARG A 267 -4.47 -3.13 -15.05
CA ARG A 267 -3.03 -3.36 -15.19
C ARG A 267 -2.23 -2.67 -14.09
N LEU A 268 -2.62 -1.43 -13.73
CA LEU A 268 -2.00 -0.70 -12.63
C LEU A 268 -2.06 -1.47 -11.30
N TYR A 269 -3.25 -1.94 -10.90
CA TYR A 269 -3.39 -2.68 -9.63
C TYR A 269 -2.76 -4.08 -9.69
N ALA A 270 -2.75 -4.72 -10.85
CA ALA A 270 -2.09 -6.01 -11.06
C ALA A 270 -0.58 -5.93 -10.82
N THR A 271 0.10 -4.82 -11.16
CA THR A 271 1.53 -4.64 -10.87
C THR A 271 1.82 -4.76 -9.38
N GLY A 272 0.98 -4.18 -8.53
CA GLY A 272 1.16 -4.29 -7.07
C GLY A 272 0.94 -5.71 -6.53
N VAL A 273 0.09 -6.53 -7.17
CA VAL A 273 -0.01 -7.97 -6.83
C VAL A 273 1.28 -8.69 -7.22
N LEU A 274 1.80 -8.44 -8.43
CA LEU A 274 3.04 -9.06 -8.93
C LEU A 274 4.27 -8.67 -8.10
N GLY A 275 4.31 -7.46 -7.55
CA GLY A 275 5.40 -7.01 -6.69
C GLY A 275 5.38 -7.65 -5.29
N ARG A 276 4.19 -7.88 -4.73
CA ARG A 276 4.02 -8.21 -3.30
C ARG A 276 3.63 -9.65 -3.02
N VAL A 277 3.17 -10.40 -4.02
CA VAL A 277 3.08 -11.87 -3.94
C VAL A 277 4.43 -12.44 -4.32
N HIS A 278 5.26 -12.74 -3.32
CA HIS A 278 6.65 -13.09 -3.54
C HIS A 278 6.79 -14.54 -4.04
N GLY A 279 7.37 -14.72 -5.23
CA GLY A 279 7.58 -16.04 -5.82
C GLY A 279 8.26 -16.00 -7.18
N ASP A 280 8.88 -17.12 -7.57
CA ASP A 280 9.52 -17.26 -8.89
C ASP A 280 8.52 -17.10 -10.04
N LEU A 281 7.25 -17.45 -9.79
CA LEU A 281 6.18 -17.26 -10.76
C LEU A 281 5.92 -15.76 -10.99
N ALA A 282 5.86 -14.96 -9.93
CA ALA A 282 5.63 -13.52 -10.04
C ALA A 282 6.78 -12.81 -10.76
N VAL A 283 8.03 -13.22 -10.49
CA VAL A 283 9.20 -12.67 -11.20
C VAL A 283 9.11 -12.99 -12.69
N ARG A 284 8.83 -14.24 -13.08
CA ARG A 284 8.70 -14.63 -14.50
C ARG A 284 7.55 -13.87 -15.17
N ALA A 285 6.36 -13.91 -14.57
CA ALA A 285 5.19 -13.23 -15.12
C ALA A 285 5.42 -11.72 -15.28
N GLY A 286 5.98 -11.06 -14.25
CA GLY A 286 6.30 -9.64 -14.32
C GLY A 286 7.34 -9.30 -15.40
N THR A 287 8.35 -10.16 -15.60
CA THR A 287 9.35 -9.98 -16.66
C THR A 287 8.74 -10.12 -18.05
N GLU A 288 7.92 -11.16 -18.29
CA GLU A 288 7.22 -11.39 -19.56
C GLU A 288 6.25 -10.24 -19.88
N LEU A 289 5.53 -9.74 -18.88
CA LEU A 289 4.62 -8.61 -19.05
C LEU A 289 5.38 -7.31 -19.34
N LEU A 290 6.50 -7.06 -18.66
CA LEU A 290 7.33 -5.87 -18.90
C LEU A 290 7.86 -5.83 -20.34
N GLU A 291 8.27 -6.97 -20.90
CA GLU A 291 8.76 -7.05 -22.28
C GLU A 291 7.67 -6.74 -23.33
N SER A 292 6.40 -6.96 -22.98
CA SER A 292 5.25 -6.78 -23.90
C SER A 292 4.40 -5.54 -23.61
N GLU A 293 4.62 -4.84 -22.49
CA GLU A 293 3.81 -3.69 -22.09
C GLU A 293 4.10 -2.46 -22.96
N PRO A 294 3.09 -1.92 -23.68
CA PRO A 294 3.30 -0.76 -24.55
C PRO A 294 3.24 0.59 -23.80
N ASP A 295 2.65 0.65 -22.59
CA ASP A 295 2.48 1.88 -21.85
C ASP A 295 3.72 2.14 -20.98
N PRO A 296 4.42 3.29 -21.15
CA PRO A 296 5.67 3.56 -20.46
C PRO A 296 5.50 3.71 -18.93
N ASP A 297 4.35 4.20 -18.45
CA ASP A 297 4.10 4.35 -17.02
C ASP A 297 3.94 2.97 -16.38
N LEU A 298 3.18 2.07 -17.03
CA LEU A 298 3.03 0.68 -16.58
C LEU A 298 4.32 -0.13 -16.68
N GLN A 299 5.20 0.16 -17.64
CA GLN A 299 6.55 -0.43 -17.68
C GLN A 299 7.34 -0.08 -16.41
N VAL A 300 7.29 1.18 -15.96
CA VAL A 300 7.97 1.61 -14.73
C VAL A 300 7.37 0.86 -13.52
N TRP A 301 6.05 0.79 -13.40
CA TRP A 301 5.39 0.07 -12.29
C TRP A 301 5.71 -1.43 -12.29
N LEU A 302 5.81 -2.07 -13.45
CA LEU A 302 6.25 -3.47 -13.55
C LEU A 302 7.71 -3.64 -13.12
N ALA A 303 8.60 -2.73 -13.53
CA ALA A 303 9.99 -2.77 -13.13
C ALA A 303 10.16 -2.56 -11.62
N GLU A 304 9.41 -1.62 -11.01
CA GLU A 304 9.37 -1.45 -9.56
C GLU A 304 8.88 -2.73 -8.85
N SER A 305 7.81 -3.34 -9.35
CA SER A 305 7.28 -4.61 -8.84
C SER A 305 8.33 -5.74 -8.87
N LEU A 306 9.16 -5.78 -9.91
CA LEU A 306 10.24 -6.75 -10.04
C LEU A 306 11.39 -6.49 -9.04
N VAL A 307 11.71 -5.22 -8.75
CA VAL A 307 12.68 -4.87 -7.70
C VAL A 307 12.14 -5.26 -6.30
N GLU A 308 10.84 -5.07 -6.05
CA GLU A 308 10.19 -5.49 -4.80
C GLU A 308 10.33 -6.98 -4.52
N GLN A 309 10.48 -7.82 -5.56
CA GLN A 309 10.73 -9.26 -5.41
C GLN A 309 12.11 -9.61 -4.81
N LEU A 310 13.03 -8.65 -4.74
CA LEU A 310 14.42 -8.84 -4.30
C LEU A 310 15.08 -10.04 -4.99
N SER A 311 14.95 -10.09 -6.31
CA SER A 311 15.54 -11.11 -7.20
C SER A 311 16.58 -10.50 -8.12
N THR A 312 17.55 -11.32 -8.53
CA THR A 312 18.58 -10.86 -9.48
C THR A 312 17.99 -10.56 -10.85
N GLU A 313 17.02 -11.32 -11.29
CA GLU A 313 16.31 -11.14 -12.56
C GLU A 313 15.50 -9.83 -12.56
N GLY A 314 14.84 -9.52 -11.46
CA GLY A 314 14.09 -8.29 -11.29
C GLY A 314 14.99 -7.06 -11.32
N ASN A 315 16.12 -7.11 -10.61
CA ASN A 315 17.10 -6.04 -10.63
C ASN A 315 17.71 -5.84 -12.05
N ASP A 316 17.98 -6.94 -12.77
CA ASP A 316 18.50 -6.85 -14.16
C ASP A 316 17.49 -6.21 -15.12
N ALA A 317 16.20 -6.45 -14.93
CA ALA A 317 15.14 -5.82 -15.71
C ALA A 317 15.07 -4.31 -15.43
N ALA A 318 15.04 -3.92 -14.16
CA ALA A 318 15.05 -2.52 -13.76
C ALA A 318 16.32 -1.78 -14.17
N TYR A 319 17.49 -2.43 -14.08
CA TYR A 319 18.76 -1.85 -14.51
C TYR A 319 18.75 -1.47 -16.00
N ARG A 320 18.23 -2.33 -16.88
CA ARG A 320 18.12 -2.01 -18.31
C ARG A 320 17.30 -0.74 -18.54
N MET A 321 16.19 -0.58 -17.84
CA MET A 321 15.34 0.60 -17.97
C MET A 321 16.03 1.87 -17.46
N VAL A 322 16.62 1.84 -16.26
CA VAL A 322 17.34 2.99 -15.68
C VAL A 322 18.55 3.42 -16.52
N ARG A 323 19.26 2.45 -17.12
CA ARG A 323 20.37 2.74 -18.04
C ARG A 323 19.90 3.45 -19.31
N ASP A 324 18.74 3.02 -19.85
CA ASP A 324 18.19 3.56 -21.10
C ASP A 324 17.46 4.90 -20.86
N ASP A 325 16.92 5.12 -19.64
CA ASP A 325 16.31 6.39 -19.21
C ASP A 325 16.82 6.79 -17.79
N PRO A 326 17.88 7.61 -17.71
CA PRO A 326 18.45 8.07 -16.45
C PRO A 326 17.51 8.95 -15.58
N ASP A 327 16.41 9.47 -16.14
CA ASP A 327 15.44 10.29 -15.42
C ASP A 327 14.49 9.47 -14.52
N LEU A 328 14.54 8.14 -14.62
CA LEU A 328 13.81 7.21 -13.75
C LEU A 328 14.45 7.12 -12.34
N LEU A 329 14.53 8.26 -11.67
CA LEU A 329 15.28 8.41 -10.41
C LEU A 329 14.71 7.56 -9.26
N GLU A 330 13.40 7.39 -9.22
CA GLU A 330 12.74 6.58 -8.16
C GLU A 330 13.03 5.09 -8.33
N LEU A 331 12.89 4.56 -9.54
CA LEU A 331 13.25 3.19 -9.87
C LEU A 331 14.74 2.93 -9.64
N ARG A 332 15.62 3.90 -10.00
CA ARG A 332 17.05 3.82 -9.73
C ARG A 332 17.37 3.71 -8.24
N ASP A 333 16.70 4.51 -7.43
CA ASP A 333 16.88 4.50 -5.99
C ASP A 333 16.43 3.17 -5.36
N GLN A 334 15.33 2.59 -5.85
CA GLN A 334 14.87 1.26 -5.44
C GLN A 334 15.85 0.17 -5.88
N LEU A 335 16.36 0.24 -7.10
CA LEU A 335 17.37 -0.69 -7.61
C LEU A 335 18.65 -0.66 -6.79
N VAL A 336 19.14 0.53 -6.37
CA VAL A 336 20.31 0.66 -5.50
C VAL A 336 20.10 -0.10 -4.19
N ALA A 337 18.92 0.03 -3.58
CA ALA A 337 18.58 -0.68 -2.35
C ALA A 337 18.44 -2.20 -2.57
N GLY A 338 17.83 -2.61 -3.69
CA GLY A 338 17.73 -4.01 -4.09
C GLY A 338 19.11 -4.65 -4.31
N CYS A 339 20.02 -3.95 -4.98
CA CYS A 339 21.41 -4.38 -5.20
C CYS A 339 22.17 -4.56 -3.87
N ALA A 340 21.98 -3.67 -2.92
CA ALA A 340 22.62 -3.79 -1.61
C ALA A 340 22.20 -5.05 -0.85
N LEU A 341 20.99 -5.56 -1.08
CA LEU A 341 20.49 -6.81 -0.48
C LEU A 341 20.88 -8.05 -1.29
N THR A 342 20.82 -7.98 -2.63
CA THR A 342 21.11 -9.12 -3.50
C THR A 342 22.61 -9.33 -3.76
N GLY A 343 23.42 -8.31 -3.47
CA GLY A 343 24.87 -8.33 -3.75
C GLY A 343 25.19 -8.17 -5.24
N GLN A 344 24.23 -7.70 -6.06
CA GLN A 344 24.49 -7.40 -7.46
C GLN A 344 25.28 -6.10 -7.60
N GLU A 345 26.16 -6.08 -8.61
CA GLU A 345 26.98 -4.94 -8.94
C GLU A 345 26.71 -4.54 -10.41
N TYR A 346 26.53 -3.23 -10.63
CA TYR A 346 26.45 -2.63 -11.96
C TYR A 346 27.50 -1.51 -12.09
N PRO A 347 27.98 -1.19 -13.29
CA PRO A 347 29.06 -0.24 -13.48
C PRO A 347 28.79 1.14 -12.86
N GLU A 348 27.54 1.61 -12.90
CA GLU A 348 27.13 2.93 -12.45
C GLU A 348 26.71 2.96 -10.96
N LEU A 349 26.63 1.82 -10.29
CA LEU A 349 26.01 1.68 -8.96
C LEU A 349 26.67 2.58 -7.91
N GLU A 350 28.00 2.70 -7.92
CA GLU A 350 28.74 3.54 -6.96
C GLU A 350 28.53 5.05 -7.24
N GLU A 351 28.38 5.44 -8.51
CA GLU A 351 28.04 6.81 -8.88
C GLU A 351 26.62 7.16 -8.43
N TRP A 352 25.66 6.27 -8.66
CA TRP A 352 24.26 6.45 -8.22
C TRP A 352 24.15 6.54 -6.70
N LYS A 353 24.91 5.74 -5.94
CA LYS A 353 24.95 5.83 -4.47
C LYS A 353 25.47 7.20 -4.01
N LYS A 354 26.51 7.72 -4.70
CA LYS A 354 27.08 9.03 -4.38
C LYS A 354 26.10 10.16 -4.69
N GLU A 355 25.53 10.17 -5.88
CA GLU A 355 24.51 11.16 -6.28
C GLU A 355 23.32 11.15 -5.30
N ARG A 356 22.85 9.97 -4.91
CA ARG A 356 21.79 9.82 -3.92
C ARG A 356 22.16 10.38 -2.55
N ALA A 357 23.41 10.22 -2.11
CA ALA A 357 23.88 10.75 -0.83
C ALA A 357 23.99 12.29 -0.86
N GLU A 358 24.33 12.88 -2.02
CA GLU A 358 24.43 14.33 -2.24
C GLU A 358 23.05 14.97 -2.47
N ASP A 359 22.04 14.19 -2.82
CA ASP A 359 20.71 14.67 -3.16
C ASP A 359 19.89 15.02 -1.91
N ASN A 360 19.55 16.31 -1.77
CA ASN A 360 18.70 16.83 -0.70
C ASN A 360 17.18 16.68 -0.98
N ARG A 361 16.78 16.00 -2.06
CA ARG A 361 15.38 15.73 -2.33
C ARG A 361 14.74 14.99 -1.14
N PRO A 362 13.48 15.29 -0.79
CA PRO A 362 12.74 14.42 0.09
C PRO A 362 12.82 13.02 -0.52
N LYS A 363 13.51 12.09 0.17
CA LYS A 363 13.63 10.71 -0.34
C LYS A 363 12.21 10.20 -0.57
N PRO A 364 11.86 9.80 -1.80
CA PRO A 364 10.52 9.29 -2.05
C PRO A 364 10.24 8.12 -1.12
N PHE A 365 8.96 7.92 -0.78
CA PHE A 365 8.52 6.64 -0.29
C PHE A 365 8.95 5.65 -1.37
N MET A 366 9.97 4.85 -1.11
CA MET A 366 10.24 3.70 -1.96
C MET A 366 8.98 2.88 -1.95
N PHE A 367 8.46 2.55 -3.12
CA PHE A 367 7.20 1.82 -3.29
C PHE A 367 5.92 2.66 -3.09
N SER A 368 5.82 3.75 -3.85
CA SER A 368 4.58 4.54 -3.98
C SER A 368 3.59 3.89 -4.95
N GLY A 369 3.38 2.57 -4.85
CA GLY A 369 2.25 1.95 -5.52
C GLY A 369 0.91 2.45 -4.94
N PRO A 370 -0.23 2.26 -5.63
CA PRO A 370 -1.56 2.68 -5.16
C PRO A 370 -2.08 1.90 -3.95
N THR A 371 -1.23 1.67 -2.96
CA THR A 371 -1.52 0.94 -1.73
C THR A 371 -1.37 1.78 -0.49
N ALA A 372 -1.49 3.09 -0.61
CA ALA A 372 -1.87 3.84 0.55
C ALA A 372 -3.26 3.33 0.98
N LEU A 373 -3.28 2.26 1.80
CA LEU A 373 -4.41 2.08 2.70
C LEU A 373 -4.75 3.47 3.20
N PRO A 374 -6.01 3.93 3.15
CA PRO A 374 -6.35 5.20 3.69
C PRO A 374 -5.88 5.20 5.14
N THR A 375 -4.68 5.72 5.35
CA THR A 375 -4.24 6.10 6.67
C THR A 375 -5.22 7.15 7.07
N VAL A 376 -6.03 6.89 8.08
CA VAL A 376 -6.84 7.94 8.70
C VAL A 376 -5.87 9.09 8.94
N PRO A 377 -5.98 10.20 8.18
CA PRO A 377 -5.12 11.34 8.43
C PRO A 377 -5.36 11.79 9.86
N PRO A 378 -4.35 12.27 10.57
CA PRO A 378 -4.61 12.96 11.82
C PRO A 378 -5.64 14.04 11.50
N VAL A 379 -6.75 14.04 12.24
CA VAL A 379 -7.83 15.01 12.09
C VAL A 379 -7.25 16.39 12.43
N ASN A 380 -6.57 17.01 11.49
CA ASN A 380 -6.35 18.44 11.39
C ASN A 380 -5.52 18.73 10.13
N ARG A 381 -6.20 19.31 9.15
CA ARG A 381 -5.75 19.80 7.87
C ARG A 381 -5.62 18.71 6.78
N VAL A 382 -6.74 18.44 6.15
CA VAL A 382 -6.81 17.93 4.79
C VAL A 382 -6.30 19.03 3.86
N PRO A 383 -5.14 18.89 3.19
CA PRO A 383 -4.99 19.53 1.89
C PRO A 383 -5.99 18.77 1.01
N ALA A 384 -6.86 19.51 0.33
CA ALA A 384 -7.79 18.94 -0.63
C ALA A 384 -7.07 17.86 -1.43
N LEU A 385 -7.56 16.62 -1.36
CA LEU A 385 -7.20 15.57 -2.28
C LEU A 385 -7.39 16.17 -3.68
N ARG A 386 -6.28 16.48 -4.34
CA ARG A 386 -6.33 16.64 -5.79
C ARG A 386 -6.80 15.27 -6.28
N THR A 387 -8.05 15.20 -6.71
CA THR A 387 -8.48 14.24 -7.70
C THR A 387 -7.35 14.19 -8.71
N VAL A 388 -6.64 13.07 -8.79
CA VAL A 388 -5.79 12.77 -9.94
C VAL A 388 -6.80 12.49 -11.05
N LEU A 389 -7.32 13.55 -11.62
CA LEU A 389 -7.87 13.49 -12.96
C LEU A 389 -6.74 12.88 -13.80
N PRO A 390 -7.05 11.98 -14.74
CA PRO A 390 -6.06 11.47 -15.67
C PRO A 390 -5.27 12.68 -16.19
N PRO A 391 -3.93 12.63 -16.23
CA PRO A 391 -3.15 13.78 -16.63
C PRO A 391 -3.68 14.25 -17.97
N ALA A 392 -4.14 15.49 -18.03
CA ALA A 392 -4.45 16.10 -19.30
C ALA A 392 -3.20 15.89 -20.18
N PRO A 393 -3.35 15.43 -21.44
CA PRO A 393 -2.23 15.03 -22.26
C PRO A 393 -1.14 16.09 -22.18
N VAL A 394 0.03 15.70 -21.69
CA VAL A 394 1.20 16.58 -21.55
C VAL A 394 1.59 16.98 -22.96
N HIS A 395 1.17 18.16 -23.39
CA HIS A 395 1.69 18.76 -24.61
C HIS A 395 3.16 19.07 -24.36
N ARG A 396 4.04 18.23 -24.93
CA ARG A 396 5.49 18.50 -24.99
C ARG A 396 5.69 19.92 -25.51
N ALA A 397 6.45 20.71 -24.78
CA ALA A 397 6.87 22.04 -25.20
C ALA A 397 7.56 21.94 -26.56
N GLY A 398 6.88 22.37 -27.63
CA GLY A 398 7.42 22.32 -29.01
C GLY A 398 6.37 22.12 -30.11
N GLN A 399 5.17 21.64 -29.83
CA GLN A 399 4.13 21.57 -30.88
C GLN A 399 3.47 22.95 -31.08
N LYS A 400 3.73 23.58 -32.23
CA LYS A 400 3.06 24.84 -32.63
C LYS A 400 1.57 24.53 -32.88
N VAL A 401 0.70 25.02 -31.98
CA VAL A 401 -0.75 24.93 -32.14
C VAL A 401 -1.18 25.80 -33.32
N GLY A 402 -1.82 25.22 -34.32
CA GLY A 402 -2.32 25.93 -35.50
C GLY A 402 -3.47 26.86 -35.14
N ARG A 403 -3.61 27.99 -35.86
CA ARG A 403 -4.68 29.00 -35.61
C ARG A 403 -6.10 28.42 -35.58
N ASN A 404 -6.34 27.33 -36.29
CA ASN A 404 -7.66 26.70 -36.40
C ASN A 404 -7.86 25.49 -35.50
N ASP A 405 -6.81 25.04 -34.79
CA ASP A 405 -6.88 23.89 -33.90
C ASP A 405 -7.71 24.19 -32.64
N PRO A 406 -8.25 23.19 -31.94
CA PRO A 406 -8.88 23.36 -30.65
C PRO A 406 -7.95 24.06 -29.66
N CYS A 407 -8.47 25.02 -28.92
CA CYS A 407 -7.65 25.75 -27.98
C CYS A 407 -7.19 24.86 -26.82
N PRO A 408 -5.88 24.80 -26.49
CA PRO A 408 -5.34 23.96 -25.42
C PRO A 408 -5.84 24.32 -24.03
N CYS A 409 -6.56 25.43 -23.86
CA CYS A 409 -7.20 25.79 -22.58
C CYS A 409 -8.50 25.03 -22.30
N GLY A 410 -8.92 24.08 -23.16
CA GLY A 410 -10.12 23.27 -22.94
C GLY A 410 -11.46 23.99 -23.22
N SER A 411 -11.45 25.22 -23.74
CA SER A 411 -12.69 26.02 -23.96
C SER A 411 -13.58 25.56 -25.12
N GLY A 412 -13.18 24.54 -25.88
CA GLY A 412 -13.86 24.07 -27.09
C GLY A 412 -13.83 25.05 -28.27
N LYS A 413 -13.20 26.22 -28.15
CA LYS A 413 -13.08 27.22 -29.19
C LYS A 413 -11.77 27.04 -29.97
N LYS A 414 -11.74 27.47 -31.26
CA LYS A 414 -10.50 27.51 -32.04
C LYS A 414 -9.46 28.42 -31.40
N PHE A 415 -8.18 28.06 -31.41
CA PHE A 415 -7.08 28.78 -30.78
C PHE A 415 -7.05 30.29 -31.12
N LYS A 416 -7.28 30.64 -32.40
CA LYS A 416 -7.38 32.02 -32.86
C LYS A 416 -8.54 32.84 -32.25
N LYS A 417 -9.59 32.17 -31.76
CA LYS A 417 -10.77 32.82 -31.15
C LYS A 417 -10.77 32.69 -29.60
N CYS A 418 -9.66 32.27 -29.01
CA CYS A 418 -9.52 32.07 -27.57
C CYS A 418 -8.16 32.59 -27.07
N CYS A 419 -7.20 31.75 -26.80
CA CYS A 419 -5.93 32.16 -26.15
C CYS A 419 -5.00 32.93 -27.09
N MET A 420 -5.07 32.77 -28.41
CA MET A 420 -4.27 33.56 -29.35
C MET A 420 -4.63 35.04 -29.34
N SER A 421 -5.90 35.37 -29.19
CA SER A 421 -6.37 36.77 -29.10
C SER A 421 -6.05 37.44 -27.75
N LYS A 422 -5.66 36.66 -26.74
CA LYS A 422 -5.23 37.19 -25.43
C LYS A 422 -3.71 37.37 -25.35
N ALA A 423 -2.93 36.68 -26.20
CA ALA A 423 -1.46 36.81 -26.25
C ALA A 423 -1.03 38.11 -26.99
N ASP A 424 -1.84 38.60 -27.91
CA ASP A 424 -1.54 39.81 -28.70
C ASP A 424 -2.00 41.11 -27.99
N GLY A 425 -2.62 41.05 -26.82
CA GLY A 425 -3.18 42.19 -26.06
C GLY A 425 -2.42 42.59 -24.78
N GLY A 426 -1.26 42.03 -24.53
CA GLY A 426 -0.46 42.27 -23.31
C GLY A 426 0.77 43.16 -23.54
N GLY A 427 0.58 44.38 -24.03
CA GLY A 427 1.65 45.34 -24.21
C GLY A 427 1.09 46.78 -24.20
N ALA A 428 0.85 47.32 -23.00
CA ALA A 428 0.85 48.75 -22.68
C ALA A 428 0.97 48.90 -21.14
#